data_19e185c70e79ef90c8c0470107870dac
#
_entry.id   19e185c70e79ef90c8c0470107870dac
#
_cell.length_a   1.000
_cell.length_b   1.000
_cell.length_c   1.000
_cell.angle_alpha   90.00
_cell.angle_beta   90.00
_cell.angle_gamma   90.00
#
_symmetry.space_group_name_H-M   'P 1'
#
loop_
_entity.id
_entity.type
_entity.pdbx_description
1 polymer ?
#
loop_
_entity_poly.entity_id
_entity_poly.type
_entity_poly.pdbx_seq_one_letter_code
_entity_poly.pdbx_strand_id
1 'polypeptide(L)'
;MRIARFSHDDSVSYAFVQKDANDRKDYLVELTGYPFGPNPVEPTGRRFEVEGEGIRFLAPIIPSKVYGLAKNYQKAGASQAEREEAARQPAVIFTKPSTSVIGPDDPIVLPSFAHAMNFEPEVAVIMGRITKKVTPAEAMDYV
;
A
#
# COMPACT_ATOMS: atom_id res chain seq x y z
N MET A 1 -6.62 -0.38 12.01
CA MET A 1 -5.37 -1.16 12.26
C MET A 1 -4.34 -0.70 11.24
N ARG A 2 -3.08 -0.49 11.63
CA ARG A 2 -1.99 -0.14 10.71
C ARG A 2 -1.01 -1.31 10.70
N ILE A 3 -0.60 -1.75 9.51
CA ILE A 3 0.38 -2.82 9.31
C ILE A 3 1.56 -2.24 8.55
N ALA A 4 2.77 -2.63 8.94
CA ALA A 4 4.01 -2.30 8.25
C ALA A 4 4.78 -3.58 7.90
N ARG A 5 5.54 -3.52 6.81
CA ARG A 5 6.61 -4.46 6.49
C ARG A 5 7.93 -3.74 6.63
N PHE A 6 8.87 -4.33 7.34
CA PHE A 6 10.13 -3.68 7.67
C PHE A 6 11.29 -4.68 7.71
N SER A 7 12.50 -4.17 7.64
CA SER A 7 13.71 -4.93 7.94
C SER A 7 14.41 -4.38 9.18
N HIS A 8 15.03 -5.28 9.94
CA HIS A 8 15.89 -5.01 11.07
C HIS A 8 16.92 -6.15 11.17
N ASP A 9 18.19 -5.86 11.32
CA ASP A 9 19.28 -6.85 11.39
C ASP A 9 19.21 -7.92 10.29
N ASP A 10 19.07 -7.48 9.02
CA ASP A 10 18.92 -8.33 7.83
C ASP A 10 17.69 -9.25 7.82
N SER A 11 16.84 -9.18 8.83
CA SER A 11 15.58 -9.91 8.89
C SER A 11 14.43 -9.06 8.38
N VAL A 12 13.48 -9.67 7.65
CA VAL A 12 12.28 -9.02 7.17
C VAL A 12 11.07 -9.55 7.92
N SER A 13 10.30 -8.64 8.50
CA SER A 13 9.11 -8.97 9.30
C SER A 13 7.92 -8.07 8.97
N TYR A 14 6.75 -8.49 9.42
CA TYR A 14 5.55 -7.67 9.50
C TYR A 14 5.30 -7.24 10.93
N ALA A 15 4.65 -6.10 11.08
CA ALA A 15 4.28 -5.58 12.40
C ALA A 15 2.95 -4.86 12.38
N PHE A 16 2.26 -4.85 13.52
CA PHE A 16 1.26 -3.83 13.82
C PHE A 16 1.96 -2.54 14.23
N VAL A 17 1.53 -1.42 13.66
CA VAL A 17 1.99 -0.11 14.12
C VAL A 17 1.06 0.38 15.20
N GLN A 18 1.57 0.49 16.42
CA GLN A 18 0.81 0.89 17.60
C GLN A 18 1.42 2.14 18.24
N LYS A 19 0.57 3.07 18.62
CA LYS A 19 0.96 4.25 19.38
C LYS A 19 0.98 3.89 20.85
N ASP A 20 2.09 4.16 21.53
CA ASP A 20 2.18 3.98 22.98
C ASP A 20 1.49 5.15 23.70
N ALA A 21 0.74 4.84 24.74
CA ALA A 21 -0.03 5.83 25.49
C ALA A 21 0.84 6.70 26.41
N ASN A 22 2.00 6.19 26.84
CA ASN A 22 2.86 6.85 27.82
C ASN A 22 3.80 7.87 27.17
N ASP A 23 4.52 7.47 26.12
CA ASP A 23 5.52 8.30 25.46
C ASP A 23 5.04 8.92 24.14
N ARG A 24 3.85 8.51 23.66
CA ARG A 24 3.22 8.90 22.41
C ARG A 24 4.00 8.54 21.13
N LYS A 25 5.01 7.70 21.22
CA LYS A 25 5.74 7.18 20.08
C LYS A 25 4.97 6.08 19.37
N ASP A 26 5.25 5.90 18.08
CA ASP A 26 4.77 4.75 17.31
C ASP A 26 5.78 3.60 17.39
N TYR A 27 5.26 2.40 17.57
CA TYR A 27 6.05 1.17 17.70
C TYR A 27 5.59 0.11 16.70
N LEU A 28 6.54 -0.67 16.24
CA LEU A 28 6.34 -1.87 15.45
C LEU A 28 6.24 -3.07 16.41
N VAL A 29 5.06 -3.64 16.54
CA VAL A 29 4.84 -4.89 17.26
C VAL A 29 4.94 -6.03 16.25
N GLU A 30 6.07 -6.75 16.28
CA GLU A 30 6.40 -7.77 15.29
C GLU A 30 5.39 -8.94 15.30
N LEU A 31 5.12 -9.48 14.12
CA LEU A 31 4.17 -10.57 13.89
C LEU A 31 4.86 -11.86 13.47
N THR A 32 4.26 -12.99 13.80
CA THR A 32 4.78 -14.35 13.52
C THR A 32 4.76 -14.73 12.04
N GLY A 33 4.21 -13.94 11.15
CA GLY A 33 4.10 -14.35 9.74
C GLY A 33 3.48 -13.30 8.84
N TYR A 34 2.85 -13.76 7.76
CA TYR A 34 2.26 -12.93 6.73
C TYR A 34 0.81 -12.55 7.08
N PRO A 35 0.50 -11.28 7.39
CA PRO A 35 -0.80 -10.88 7.94
C PRO A 35 -1.95 -10.89 6.91
N PHE A 36 -1.65 -11.04 5.63
CA PHE A 36 -2.64 -11.10 4.55
C PHE A 36 -2.86 -12.52 4.03
N GLY A 37 -2.34 -13.52 4.74
CA GLY A 37 -2.51 -14.93 4.43
C GLY A 37 -3.70 -15.56 5.13
N PRO A 38 -3.98 -16.85 4.87
CA PRO A 38 -5.09 -17.57 5.50
C PRO A 38 -4.83 -17.95 6.96
N ASN A 39 -3.57 -17.92 7.39
CA ASN A 39 -3.19 -18.30 8.73
C ASN A 39 -3.23 -17.09 9.68
N PRO A 40 -3.73 -17.24 10.90
CA PRO A 40 -3.69 -16.18 11.89
C PRO A 40 -2.23 -15.82 12.21
N VAL A 41 -2.00 -14.54 12.50
CA VAL A 41 -0.71 -14.03 12.95
C VAL A 41 -0.84 -13.49 14.37
N GLU A 42 0.21 -13.67 15.17
CA GLU A 42 0.26 -13.24 16.55
C GLU A 42 1.53 -12.40 16.78
N PRO A 43 1.53 -11.51 17.78
CA PRO A 43 2.74 -10.83 18.21
C PRO A 43 3.83 -11.81 18.65
N THR A 44 5.06 -11.59 18.20
CA THR A 44 6.24 -12.37 18.64
C THR A 44 6.72 -12.01 20.04
N GLY A 45 6.25 -10.89 20.58
CA GLY A 45 6.76 -10.26 21.80
C GLY A 45 7.89 -9.24 21.52
N ARG A 46 8.44 -9.18 20.32
CA ARG A 46 9.43 -8.17 19.94
C ARG A 46 8.75 -6.86 19.56
N ARG A 47 9.36 -5.75 19.98
CA ARG A 47 8.84 -4.41 19.74
C ARG A 47 9.99 -3.47 19.39
N PHE A 48 9.81 -2.62 18.38
CA PHE A 48 10.80 -1.67 17.90
C PHE A 48 10.19 -0.28 17.82
N GLU A 49 10.93 0.78 18.13
CA GLU A 49 10.50 2.14 17.79
C GLU A 49 10.46 2.29 16.25
N VAL A 50 9.44 2.99 15.74
CA VAL A 50 9.32 3.26 14.29
C VAL A 50 10.53 4.03 13.75
N GLU A 51 11.05 4.97 14.54
CA GLU A 51 12.25 5.77 14.23
C GLU A 51 13.52 5.17 14.85
N GLY A 52 13.49 3.88 15.23
CA GLY A 52 14.64 3.19 15.83
C GLY A 52 15.75 2.94 14.86
N GLU A 53 16.98 2.84 15.39
CA GLU A 53 18.15 2.53 14.60
C GLU A 53 18.01 1.18 13.89
N GLY A 54 18.45 1.10 12.64
CA GLY A 54 18.40 -0.11 11.82
C GLY A 54 17.02 -0.49 11.29
N ILE A 55 15.98 0.27 11.58
CA ILE A 55 14.64 0.06 11.02
C ILE A 55 14.56 0.65 9.62
N ARG A 56 14.21 -0.18 8.63
CA ARG A 56 13.91 0.24 7.27
C ARG A 56 12.54 -0.27 6.87
N PHE A 57 11.65 0.64 6.46
CA PHE A 57 10.36 0.27 5.91
C PHE A 57 10.50 -0.28 4.49
N LEU A 58 9.70 -1.27 4.19
CA LEU A 58 9.64 -1.91 2.89
C LEU A 58 8.23 -1.73 2.29
N ALA A 59 8.09 -1.98 0.99
CA ALA A 59 6.76 -2.06 0.40
C ALA A 59 5.87 -3.00 1.24
N PRO A 60 4.62 -2.60 1.57
CA PRO A 60 3.78 -3.36 2.51
C PRO A 60 3.43 -4.76 2.02
N ILE A 61 3.47 -4.97 0.71
CA ILE A 61 3.29 -6.27 0.08
C ILE A 61 4.25 -6.41 -1.11
N ILE A 62 4.45 -7.66 -1.56
CA ILE A 62 5.07 -7.98 -2.84
C ILE A 62 3.94 -8.43 -3.78
N PRO A 63 3.38 -7.53 -4.60
CA PRO A 63 2.21 -7.85 -5.40
C PRO A 63 2.58 -8.71 -6.61
N SER A 64 1.70 -9.63 -7.00
CA SER A 64 1.83 -10.35 -8.27
C SER A 64 1.45 -9.48 -9.47
N LYS A 65 0.56 -8.50 -9.27
CA LYS A 65 0.05 -7.58 -10.29
C LYS A 65 -0.22 -6.22 -9.67
N VAL A 66 0.00 -5.17 -10.46
CA VAL A 66 -0.35 -3.79 -10.12
C VAL A 66 -1.19 -3.22 -11.25
N TYR A 67 -2.36 -2.71 -10.91
CA TYR A 67 -3.25 -2.01 -11.83
C TYR A 67 -3.34 -0.55 -11.42
N GLY A 68 -3.17 0.37 -12.36
CA GLY A 68 -3.45 1.77 -12.17
C GLY A 68 -4.77 2.16 -12.86
N LEU A 69 -5.44 3.16 -12.31
CA LEU A 69 -6.68 3.74 -12.85
C LEU A 69 -6.39 5.15 -13.32
N ALA A 70 -6.28 5.35 -14.63
CA ALA A 70 -6.06 6.69 -15.18
C ALA A 70 -7.34 7.52 -15.10
N LYS A 71 -7.16 8.84 -14.88
CA LYS A 71 -8.26 9.82 -14.80
C LYS A 71 -9.30 9.51 -13.70
N ASN A 72 -8.89 8.81 -12.64
CA ASN A 72 -9.78 8.38 -11.57
C ASN A 72 -10.10 9.51 -10.58
N TYR A 73 -9.25 10.54 -10.49
CA TYR A 73 -9.46 11.69 -9.63
C TYR A 73 -10.03 12.87 -10.43
N GLN A 74 -11.01 13.52 -9.85
CA GLN A 74 -11.66 14.67 -10.46
C GLN A 74 -10.87 15.95 -10.15
N LYS A 75 -11.00 16.94 -11.03
CA LYS A 75 -10.42 18.26 -10.80
C LYS A 75 -11.01 18.88 -9.54
N ALA A 76 -10.19 19.57 -8.77
CA ALA A 76 -10.66 20.38 -7.67
C ALA A 76 -11.67 21.43 -8.18
N GLY A 77 -12.82 21.56 -7.50
CA GLY A 77 -13.88 22.47 -7.90
C GLY A 77 -14.80 21.97 -9.03
N ALA A 78 -14.67 20.72 -9.47
CA ALA A 78 -15.60 20.15 -10.45
C ALA A 78 -17.05 20.25 -9.97
N SER A 79 -17.93 20.71 -10.86
CA SER A 79 -19.37 20.78 -10.65
C SER A 79 -20.00 19.37 -10.47
N GLN A 80 -21.20 19.29 -9.93
CA GLN A 80 -21.92 18.04 -9.80
C GLN A 80 -22.15 17.36 -11.15
N ALA A 81 -22.50 18.13 -12.19
CA ALA A 81 -22.70 17.60 -13.54
C ALA A 81 -21.42 17.00 -14.14
N GLU A 82 -20.26 17.65 -13.95
CA GLU A 82 -18.96 17.11 -14.39
C GLU A 82 -18.61 15.81 -13.66
N ARG A 83 -18.93 15.72 -12.37
CA ARG A 83 -18.72 14.49 -11.57
C ARG A 83 -19.58 13.34 -12.07
N GLU A 84 -20.85 13.60 -12.33
CA GLU A 84 -21.79 12.60 -12.86
C GLU A 84 -21.39 12.13 -14.26
N GLU A 85 -20.95 13.03 -15.12
CA GLU A 85 -20.46 12.67 -16.45
C GLU A 85 -19.18 11.83 -16.37
N ALA A 86 -18.23 12.21 -15.52
CA ALA A 86 -17.01 11.43 -15.29
C ALA A 86 -17.32 10.02 -14.78
N ALA A 87 -18.31 9.88 -13.89
CA ALA A 87 -18.73 8.59 -13.32
C ALA A 87 -19.37 7.64 -14.38
N ARG A 88 -19.86 8.18 -15.50
CA ARG A 88 -20.41 7.39 -16.60
C ARG A 88 -19.33 6.87 -17.56
N GLN A 89 -18.14 7.45 -17.52
CA GLN A 89 -17.06 7.02 -18.40
C GLN A 89 -16.48 5.68 -17.95
N PRO A 90 -16.11 4.79 -18.89
CA PRO A 90 -15.44 3.54 -18.52
C PRO A 90 -14.09 3.83 -17.87
N ALA A 91 -13.74 3.04 -16.86
CA ALA A 91 -12.43 3.14 -16.20
C ALA A 91 -11.30 2.83 -17.20
N VAL A 92 -10.31 3.70 -17.25
CA VAL A 92 -9.09 3.46 -18.03
C VAL A 92 -8.09 2.74 -17.14
N ILE A 93 -7.88 1.46 -17.39
CA ILE A 93 -7.03 0.58 -16.58
C ILE A 93 -5.72 0.34 -17.33
N PHE A 94 -4.59 0.47 -16.63
CA PHE A 94 -3.28 0.10 -17.13
C PHE A 94 -2.55 -0.78 -16.11
N THR A 95 -1.51 -1.47 -16.54
CA THR A 95 -0.71 -2.34 -15.68
C THR A 95 0.66 -1.75 -15.44
N LYS A 96 1.17 -1.96 -14.23
CA LYS A 96 2.59 -1.75 -13.90
C LYS A 96 3.25 -3.10 -13.58
N PRO A 97 4.50 -3.33 -13.95
CA PRO A 97 5.20 -4.54 -13.53
C PRO A 97 5.33 -4.58 -12.00
N SER A 98 5.24 -5.76 -11.42
CA SER A 98 5.42 -5.94 -9.95
C SER A 98 6.79 -5.44 -9.48
N THR A 99 7.79 -5.48 -10.35
CA THR A 99 9.16 -4.97 -10.09
C THR A 99 9.24 -3.44 -9.99
N SER A 100 8.17 -2.70 -10.33
CA SER A 100 8.11 -1.25 -10.14
C SER A 100 7.72 -0.83 -8.72
N VAL A 101 7.37 -1.78 -7.86
CA VAL A 101 7.01 -1.50 -6.46
C VAL A 101 8.27 -1.45 -5.62
N ILE A 102 8.48 -0.31 -4.98
CA ILE A 102 9.60 -0.03 -4.08
C ILE A 102 9.07 0.35 -2.69
N GLY A 103 9.94 0.34 -1.69
CA GLY A 103 9.61 0.76 -0.33
C GLY A 103 9.61 2.28 -0.15
N PRO A 104 9.14 2.77 0.99
CA PRO A 104 9.33 4.16 1.38
C PRO A 104 10.83 4.51 1.36
N ASP A 105 11.14 5.73 0.93
CA ASP A 105 12.49 6.28 0.84
C ASP A 105 13.45 5.55 -0.12
N ASP A 106 12.99 4.53 -0.83
CA ASP A 106 13.78 3.91 -1.89
C ASP A 106 13.92 4.87 -3.09
N PRO A 107 15.09 4.94 -3.74
CA PRO A 107 15.32 5.85 -4.85
C PRO A 107 14.52 5.43 -6.09
N ILE A 108 13.86 6.40 -6.73
CA ILE A 108 13.25 6.21 -8.06
C ILE A 108 14.36 6.46 -9.10
N VAL A 109 14.80 5.39 -9.75
CA VAL A 109 15.84 5.48 -10.79
C VAL A 109 15.21 5.87 -12.12
N LEU A 110 15.56 7.05 -12.62
CA LEU A 110 15.12 7.54 -13.92
C LEU A 110 15.91 6.87 -15.05
N PRO A 111 15.23 6.28 -16.05
CA PRO A 111 15.92 5.80 -17.24
C PRO A 111 16.46 6.98 -18.06
N SER A 112 17.59 6.78 -18.76
CA SER A 112 18.28 7.83 -19.51
C SER A 112 17.46 8.47 -20.63
N PHE A 113 16.40 7.80 -21.07
CA PHE A 113 15.48 8.32 -22.09
C PHE A 113 14.32 9.15 -21.53
N ALA A 114 14.16 9.19 -20.20
CA ALA A 114 13.08 9.97 -19.57
C ALA A 114 13.48 11.45 -19.50
N HIS A 115 12.72 12.31 -20.16
CA HIS A 115 12.95 13.75 -20.17
C HIS A 115 12.16 14.50 -19.11
N ALA A 116 11.06 13.91 -18.61
CA ALA A 116 10.22 14.47 -17.58
C ALA A 116 9.54 13.36 -16.78
N MET A 117 9.29 13.62 -15.49
CA MET A 117 8.47 12.77 -14.65
C MET A 117 7.39 13.59 -13.96
N ASN A 118 6.22 12.99 -13.86
CA ASN A 118 5.13 13.51 -13.05
C ASN A 118 5.03 12.72 -11.74
N PHE A 119 4.77 13.43 -10.67
CA PHE A 119 4.45 12.86 -9.37
C PHE A 119 2.91 12.79 -9.22
N GLU A 120 2.38 11.60 -9.00
CA GLU A 120 0.94 11.36 -8.88
C GLU A 120 0.67 10.56 -7.59
N PRO A 121 0.31 11.24 -6.48
CA PRO A 121 -0.06 10.56 -5.24
C PRO A 121 -1.44 9.91 -5.38
N GLU A 122 -1.52 8.62 -5.09
CA GLU A 122 -2.75 7.83 -5.22
C GLU A 122 -2.99 6.94 -4.00
N VAL A 123 -4.25 6.60 -3.75
CA VAL A 123 -4.62 5.59 -2.77
C VAL A 123 -4.49 4.21 -3.41
N ALA A 124 -3.67 3.35 -2.81
CA ALA A 124 -3.55 1.96 -3.23
C ALA A 124 -4.51 1.06 -2.46
N VAL A 125 -5.28 0.24 -3.17
CA VAL A 125 -6.15 -0.78 -2.60
C VAL A 125 -5.48 -2.15 -2.77
N ILE A 126 -5.32 -2.87 -1.66
CA ILE A 126 -4.70 -4.20 -1.65
C ILE A 126 -5.81 -5.25 -1.57
N MET A 127 -5.86 -6.13 -2.58
CA MET A 127 -6.80 -7.24 -2.58
C MET A 127 -6.32 -8.34 -1.63
N GLY A 128 -7.10 -8.60 -0.58
CA GLY A 128 -6.80 -9.60 0.47
C GLY A 128 -7.24 -11.02 0.11
N ARG A 129 -8.02 -11.20 -0.96
CA ARG A 129 -8.56 -12.51 -1.38
C ARG A 129 -8.52 -12.66 -2.89
N ILE A 130 -8.56 -13.92 -3.37
CA ILE A 130 -8.71 -14.21 -4.80
C ILE A 130 -10.06 -13.67 -5.28
N THR A 131 -10.02 -12.76 -6.25
CA THR A 131 -11.19 -12.04 -6.75
C THR A 131 -11.50 -12.48 -8.17
N LYS A 132 -12.73 -12.98 -8.40
CA LYS A 132 -13.22 -13.37 -9.74
C LYS A 132 -14.74 -13.21 -9.81
N LYS A 133 -15.21 -12.40 -10.76
CA LYS A 133 -16.65 -12.17 -11.01
C LYS A 133 -17.41 -11.64 -9.77
N VAL A 134 -16.76 -10.78 -9.01
CA VAL A 134 -17.32 -10.14 -7.82
C VAL A 134 -18.19 -8.96 -8.24
N THR A 135 -19.33 -8.79 -7.61
CA THR A 135 -20.21 -7.62 -7.83
C THR A 135 -19.63 -6.38 -7.12
N PRO A 136 -19.99 -5.16 -7.57
CA PRO A 136 -19.57 -3.94 -6.89
C PRO A 136 -19.98 -3.89 -5.40
N ALA A 137 -21.14 -4.47 -5.05
CA ALA A 137 -21.62 -4.51 -3.67
C ALA A 137 -20.76 -5.37 -2.74
N GLU A 138 -20.13 -6.42 -3.29
CA GLU A 138 -19.27 -7.35 -2.56
C GLU A 138 -17.78 -6.98 -2.60
N ALA A 139 -17.41 -6.01 -3.46
CA ALA A 139 -15.99 -5.73 -3.75
C ALA A 139 -15.15 -5.40 -2.50
N MET A 140 -15.74 -4.69 -1.54
CA MET A 140 -15.07 -4.31 -0.29
C MET A 140 -14.76 -5.49 0.64
N ASP A 141 -15.46 -6.62 0.49
CA ASP A 141 -15.19 -7.83 1.28
C ASP A 141 -13.89 -8.54 0.85
N TYR A 142 -13.32 -8.10 -0.28
CA TYR A 142 -12.08 -8.65 -0.87
C TYR A 142 -10.86 -7.76 -0.67
N VAL A 143 -11.02 -6.62 -0.01
CA VAL A 143 -9.95 -5.66 0.33
C VAL A 143 -9.33 -6.00 1.68
#